data_0b2a40db848d0dac74486e3e9369383a
#
_entry.id   0b2a40db848d0dac74486e3e9369383a
#
_cell.length_a   1.000
_cell.length_b   1.000
_cell.length_c   1.000
_cell.angle_alpha   90.00
_cell.angle_beta   90.00
_cell.angle_gamma   90.00
#
_symmetry.space_group_name_H-M   'P 1'
#
loop_
_entity.id
_entity.type
_entity.pdbx_description
1 polymer ?
#
loop_
_entity_poly.entity_id
_entity_poly.type
_entity_poly.pdbx_seq_one_letter_code
_entity_poly.pdbx_strand_id
1 'polypeptide(L)'
;MKKHYCLNRAIIFLLFIIPILAKPYRGGELRTLDTFRYGRYEVNMRSAAGSGVLSSFFTYRDFWSEGLNGSQHWNEIDWEWLGNHDDKIQTNLIIQNSWDLPELVDTDSDPHEDFHTYAIEWTPDHVSFFIDDELVRFVNNFYADSLYHYQKIMMNIWQPTYVDWVGEFDSDILPVYAFYDWVKYYAYVPGSGN
;
A
#
# COMPACT_ATOMS: atom_id res chain seq x y z
N MET A 1 -68.41 -15.92 -42.31
CA MET A 1 -67.87 -15.97 -40.96
C MET A 1 -66.36 -16.02 -41.05
N LYS A 2 -65.65 -14.90 -40.71
CA LYS A 2 -64.18 -14.86 -40.68
C LYS A 2 -63.75 -15.09 -39.23
N LYS A 3 -62.97 -16.16 -38.99
CA LYS A 3 -62.34 -16.42 -37.66
C LYS A 3 -61.09 -15.59 -37.52
N HIS A 4 -61.08 -14.67 -36.57
CA HIS A 4 -59.88 -13.97 -36.14
C HIS A 4 -59.12 -14.81 -35.09
N TYR A 5 -57.90 -15.22 -35.42
CA TYR A 5 -56.95 -15.80 -34.43
C TYR A 5 -56.17 -14.69 -33.77
N CYS A 6 -56.41 -14.53 -32.48
CA CYS A 6 -55.61 -13.63 -31.65
C CYS A 6 -54.35 -14.39 -31.22
N LEU A 7 -53.19 -13.97 -31.75
CA LEU A 7 -51.90 -14.55 -31.39
C LEU A 7 -51.37 -13.82 -30.16
N ASN A 8 -51.57 -14.40 -28.97
CA ASN A 8 -50.94 -13.89 -27.75
C ASN A 8 -49.43 -14.11 -27.84
N ARG A 9 -48.66 -13.04 -28.10
CA ARG A 9 -47.21 -13.06 -27.96
C ARG A 9 -46.87 -12.93 -26.48
N ALA A 10 -46.50 -14.02 -25.83
CA ALA A 10 -45.86 -13.99 -24.53
C ALA A 10 -44.42 -13.46 -24.71
N ILE A 11 -44.16 -12.27 -24.18
CA ILE A 11 -42.78 -11.73 -24.11
C ILE A 11 -42.15 -12.36 -22.87
N ILE A 12 -41.26 -13.33 -23.10
CA ILE A 12 -40.44 -13.91 -22.04
C ILE A 12 -39.26 -12.93 -21.78
N PHE A 13 -39.33 -12.21 -20.68
CA PHE A 13 -38.17 -11.46 -20.17
C PHE A 13 -37.18 -12.46 -19.56
N LEU A 14 -36.10 -12.77 -20.26
CA LEU A 14 -34.96 -13.46 -19.67
C LEU A 14 -34.19 -12.42 -18.81
N LEU A 15 -34.41 -12.47 -17.51
CA LEU A 15 -33.56 -11.76 -16.54
C LEU A 15 -32.20 -12.49 -16.48
N PHE A 16 -31.20 -11.95 -17.16
CA PHE A 16 -29.82 -12.31 -16.92
C PHE A 16 -29.41 -11.77 -15.56
N ILE A 17 -29.44 -12.61 -14.52
CA ILE A 17 -28.80 -12.36 -13.27
C ILE A 17 -27.29 -12.50 -13.53
N ILE A 18 -26.61 -11.40 -13.83
CA ILE A 18 -25.14 -11.36 -13.80
C ILE A 18 -24.78 -11.47 -12.31
N PRO A 19 -24.11 -12.55 -11.86
CA PRO A 19 -23.61 -12.58 -10.49
C PRO A 19 -22.63 -11.43 -10.36
N ILE A 20 -22.93 -10.45 -9.53
CA ILE A 20 -21.96 -9.47 -9.08
C ILE A 20 -20.99 -10.28 -8.22
N LEU A 21 -19.85 -10.65 -8.79
CA LEU A 21 -18.75 -11.26 -8.05
C LEU A 21 -18.18 -10.17 -7.11
N ALA A 22 -18.78 -10.03 -5.95
CA ALA A 22 -18.16 -9.28 -4.88
C ALA A 22 -16.84 -9.97 -4.54
N LYS A 23 -15.76 -9.18 -4.34
CA LYS A 23 -14.50 -9.74 -3.84
C LYS A 23 -14.80 -10.48 -2.53
N PRO A 24 -14.38 -11.74 -2.39
CA PRO A 24 -14.74 -12.57 -1.23
C PRO A 24 -14.14 -12.06 0.07
N TYR A 25 -13.08 -11.24 -0.01
CA TYR A 25 -12.32 -10.71 1.13
C TYR A 25 -12.24 -9.19 1.08
N ARG A 26 -12.08 -8.57 2.26
CA ARG A 26 -11.99 -7.13 2.42
C ARG A 26 -10.69 -6.79 3.14
N GLY A 27 -9.94 -5.83 2.61
CA GLY A 27 -8.87 -5.14 3.30
C GLY A 27 -9.37 -3.93 4.06
N GLY A 28 -8.48 -3.31 4.82
CA GLY A 28 -8.68 -2.03 5.49
C GLY A 28 -7.62 -1.04 5.07
N GLU A 29 -7.98 0.24 4.98
CA GLU A 29 -7.06 1.33 4.70
C GLU A 29 -7.38 2.55 5.56
N LEU A 30 -6.34 3.18 6.09
CA LEU A 30 -6.39 4.48 6.76
C LEU A 30 -5.45 5.44 6.03
N ARG A 31 -5.91 6.68 5.80
CA ARG A 31 -5.12 7.74 5.18
C ARG A 31 -5.32 9.07 5.88
N THR A 32 -4.31 9.93 5.88
CA THR A 32 -4.44 11.30 6.36
C THR A 32 -5.30 12.14 5.43
N LEU A 33 -5.98 13.14 5.99
CA LEU A 33 -6.65 14.17 5.19
C LEU A 33 -5.62 15.15 4.62
N ASP A 34 -4.67 15.57 5.46
CA ASP A 34 -3.57 16.45 5.10
C ASP A 34 -2.48 15.70 4.31
N THR A 35 -1.67 16.48 3.61
CA THR A 35 -0.50 16.01 2.86
C THR A 35 0.78 16.58 3.46
N PHE A 36 1.87 15.82 3.36
CA PHE A 36 3.18 16.13 3.93
C PHE A 36 4.24 16.04 2.85
N ARG A 37 5.37 16.68 3.07
CA ARG A 37 6.53 16.60 2.20
C ARG A 37 7.80 16.79 3.02
N TYR A 38 8.82 16.05 2.72
CA TYR A 38 10.09 16.03 3.42
C TYR A 38 9.98 15.99 4.94
N GLY A 39 10.64 15.06 5.53
CA GLY A 39 10.62 14.85 6.97
C GLY A 39 10.84 13.39 7.33
N ARG A 40 10.69 13.10 8.60
CA ARG A 40 10.74 11.74 9.12
C ARG A 40 9.32 11.28 9.48
N TYR A 41 8.94 10.16 8.93
CA TYR A 41 7.65 9.49 9.10
C TYR A 41 7.90 8.21 9.88
N GLU A 42 7.35 8.10 11.07
CA GLU A 42 7.52 6.94 11.93
C GLU A 42 6.20 6.25 12.19
N VAL A 43 6.24 4.94 12.25
CA VAL A 43 5.14 4.09 12.68
C VAL A 43 5.67 3.05 13.66
N ASN A 44 4.93 2.84 14.76
CA ASN A 44 5.13 1.67 15.60
C ASN A 44 4.03 0.68 15.26
N MET A 45 4.42 -0.47 14.73
CA MET A 45 3.46 -1.45 14.25
C MET A 45 3.96 -2.88 14.37
N ARG A 46 3.01 -3.79 14.32
CA ARG A 46 3.20 -5.22 14.14
C ARG A 46 2.39 -5.64 12.93
N SER A 47 3.04 -6.25 11.96
CA SER A 47 2.41 -6.63 10.69
C SER A 47 1.60 -7.92 10.80
N ALA A 48 0.83 -8.21 9.75
CA ALA A 48 0.03 -9.41 9.67
C ALA A 48 0.84 -10.56 9.05
N ALA A 49 0.91 -11.70 9.71
CA ALA A 49 1.45 -12.94 9.15
C ALA A 49 0.45 -13.60 8.20
N GLY A 50 0.97 -14.38 7.27
CA GLY A 50 0.21 -15.31 6.42
C GLY A 50 0.38 -15.06 4.92
N SER A 51 0.55 -16.15 4.18
CA SER A 51 0.72 -16.13 2.72
C SER A 51 -0.45 -15.41 2.04
N GLY A 52 -0.13 -14.58 1.05
CA GLY A 52 -1.11 -13.81 0.29
C GLY A 52 -1.65 -12.56 1.00
N VAL A 53 -1.09 -12.18 2.15
CA VAL A 53 -1.45 -10.97 2.91
C VAL A 53 -0.33 -9.94 2.83
N LEU A 54 -0.68 -8.68 2.65
CA LEU A 54 0.22 -7.54 2.70
C LEU A 54 -0.28 -6.53 3.73
N SER A 55 0.62 -6.10 4.63
CA SER A 55 0.44 -4.91 5.45
C SER A 55 1.37 -3.83 4.94
N SER A 56 0.99 -2.55 4.98
CA SER A 56 1.88 -1.49 4.55
C SER A 56 1.74 -0.20 5.36
N PHE A 57 2.84 0.57 5.41
CA PHE A 57 2.92 1.95 5.85
C PHE A 57 3.69 2.73 4.79
N PHE A 58 3.07 3.76 4.22
CA PHE A 58 3.62 4.41 3.05
C PHE A 58 3.21 5.87 2.95
N THR A 59 3.90 6.61 2.09
CA THR A 59 3.47 7.91 1.64
C THR A 59 3.07 7.84 0.18
N TYR A 60 1.98 8.51 -0.20
CA TYR A 60 1.41 8.43 -1.53
C TYR A 60 0.88 9.78 -2.00
N ARG A 61 1.22 10.18 -3.23
CA ARG A 61 0.57 11.28 -3.90
C ARG A 61 -0.80 10.85 -4.40
N ASP A 62 -1.85 11.31 -3.75
CA ASP A 62 -3.23 11.01 -4.14
C ASP A 62 -3.65 11.82 -5.38
N PHE A 63 -2.95 11.61 -6.50
CA PHE A 63 -3.14 12.34 -7.74
C PHE A 63 -4.54 12.17 -8.36
N TRP A 64 -5.24 11.09 -8.03
CA TRP A 64 -6.63 10.89 -8.43
C TRP A 64 -7.56 11.93 -7.79
N SER A 65 -7.33 12.29 -6.52
CA SER A 65 -8.09 13.34 -5.84
C SER A 65 -7.78 14.73 -6.39
N GLU A 66 -6.63 14.90 -7.03
CA GLU A 66 -6.24 16.11 -7.76
C GLU A 66 -6.87 16.20 -9.17
N GLY A 67 -7.64 15.18 -9.59
CA GLY A 67 -8.22 15.08 -10.93
C GLY A 67 -7.23 14.69 -12.02
N LEU A 68 -6.06 14.17 -11.64
CA LEU A 68 -5.02 13.71 -12.56
C LEU A 68 -5.16 12.22 -12.83
N ASN A 69 -4.71 11.78 -14.00
CA ASN A 69 -4.75 10.40 -14.43
C ASN A 69 -3.39 9.96 -14.97
N GLY A 70 -3.06 8.70 -14.72
CA GLY A 70 -1.88 8.04 -15.26
C GLY A 70 -0.67 8.03 -14.34
N SER A 71 0.14 7.02 -14.50
CA SER A 71 1.29 6.70 -13.64
C SER A 71 2.42 7.73 -13.69
N GLN A 72 2.42 8.64 -14.69
CA GLN A 72 3.34 9.79 -14.71
C GLN A 72 3.17 10.76 -13.52
N HIS A 73 2.10 10.61 -12.73
CA HIS A 73 1.85 11.42 -11.53
C HIS A 73 2.13 10.67 -10.23
N TRP A 74 2.52 9.39 -10.31
CA TRP A 74 2.73 8.53 -9.18
C TRP A 74 4.02 8.89 -8.43
N ASN A 75 3.90 9.19 -7.16
CA ASN A 75 4.99 9.25 -6.20
C ASN A 75 4.58 8.53 -4.93
N GLU A 76 5.39 7.56 -4.51
CA GLU A 76 5.11 6.70 -3.35
C GLU A 76 6.43 6.25 -2.72
N ILE A 77 6.44 6.10 -1.41
CA ILE A 77 7.57 5.58 -0.63
C ILE A 77 7.01 4.60 0.39
N ASP A 78 7.44 3.34 0.32
CA ASP A 78 6.75 2.22 0.94
C ASP A 78 7.59 1.44 1.94
N TRP A 79 6.96 1.08 3.05
CA TRP A 79 7.21 -0.10 3.83
C TRP A 79 6.11 -1.14 3.53
N GLU A 80 6.50 -2.36 3.14
CA GLU A 80 5.59 -3.42 2.73
C GLU A 80 5.97 -4.74 3.42
N TRP A 81 5.10 -5.19 4.34
CA TRP A 81 5.27 -6.46 5.05
C TRP A 81 4.51 -7.54 4.29
N LEU A 82 5.26 -8.38 3.58
CA LEU A 82 4.72 -9.56 2.92
C LEU A 82 4.53 -10.65 3.98
N GLY A 83 3.31 -11.06 4.22
CA GLY A 83 2.97 -11.97 5.32
C GLY A 83 3.55 -13.39 5.20
N ASN A 84 4.23 -13.70 4.10
CA ASN A 84 4.97 -14.94 3.88
C ASN A 84 6.49 -14.82 4.16
N HIS A 85 6.96 -13.67 4.66
CA HIS A 85 8.34 -13.43 5.06
C HIS A 85 8.41 -13.08 6.55
N ASP A 86 9.08 -13.89 7.33
CA ASP A 86 9.31 -13.73 8.77
C ASP A 86 10.66 -13.10 9.11
N ASP A 87 11.53 -12.89 8.11
CA ASP A 87 12.90 -12.39 8.25
C ASP A 87 13.21 -11.19 7.32
N LYS A 88 12.23 -10.70 6.57
CA LYS A 88 12.43 -9.63 5.58
C LYS A 88 11.22 -8.73 5.45
N ILE A 89 11.50 -7.46 5.11
CA ILE A 89 10.48 -6.46 4.76
C ILE A 89 10.85 -5.85 3.43
N GLN A 90 9.88 -5.64 2.55
CA GLN A 90 10.10 -4.90 1.32
C GLN A 90 9.99 -3.40 1.58
N THR A 91 10.93 -2.65 1.04
CA THR A 91 10.84 -1.21 0.89
C THR A 91 10.73 -0.89 -0.60
N ASN A 92 10.01 0.19 -0.95
CA ASN A 92 9.88 0.56 -2.36
C ASN A 92 9.83 2.08 -2.54
N LEU A 93 10.22 2.55 -3.72
CA LEU A 93 9.99 3.89 -4.21
C LEU A 93 9.38 3.79 -5.59
N ILE A 94 8.17 4.29 -5.77
CA ILE A 94 7.52 4.41 -7.07
C ILE A 94 7.57 5.85 -7.53
N ILE A 95 8.28 6.11 -8.63
CA ILE A 95 8.57 7.44 -9.10
C ILE A 95 8.08 7.58 -10.54
N GLN A 96 6.86 8.08 -10.69
CA GLN A 96 6.22 8.34 -11.97
C GLN A 96 6.21 7.06 -12.85
N ASN A 97 6.50 7.22 -14.17
CA ASN A 97 6.70 6.08 -15.08
C ASN A 97 8.16 5.61 -15.14
N SER A 98 9.03 6.16 -14.30
CA SER A 98 10.48 6.06 -14.51
C SER A 98 11.10 4.96 -13.68
N TRP A 99 10.70 4.82 -12.43
CA TRP A 99 11.32 3.88 -11.49
C TRP A 99 10.29 3.24 -10.57
N ASP A 100 10.45 1.95 -10.40
CA ASP A 100 9.89 1.09 -9.38
C ASP A 100 11.08 0.35 -8.77
N LEU A 101 11.39 0.62 -7.50
CA LEU A 101 12.63 0.26 -6.85
C LEU A 101 12.39 -0.62 -5.62
N PRO A 102 11.75 -1.80 -5.76
CA PRO A 102 11.55 -2.69 -4.63
C PRO A 102 12.89 -3.26 -4.16
N GLU A 103 13.05 -3.35 -2.83
CA GLU A 103 14.21 -3.97 -2.20
C GLU A 103 13.77 -4.68 -0.91
N LEU A 104 14.14 -5.94 -0.76
CA LEU A 104 13.96 -6.69 0.48
C LEU A 104 15.12 -6.37 1.42
N VAL A 105 14.80 -5.89 2.61
CA VAL A 105 15.74 -5.65 3.71
C VAL A 105 15.58 -6.75 4.76
N ASP A 106 16.69 -7.26 5.27
CA ASP A 106 16.68 -8.27 6.32
C ASP A 106 16.24 -7.64 7.65
N THR A 107 15.58 -8.43 8.49
CA THR A 107 15.20 -8.07 9.86
C THR A 107 15.85 -9.00 10.87
N ASP A 108 16.22 -8.46 12.06
CA ASP A 108 16.79 -9.25 13.15
C ASP A 108 15.72 -10.06 13.92
N SER A 109 14.44 -9.79 13.68
CA SER A 109 13.30 -10.44 14.33
C SER A 109 12.11 -10.54 13.38
N ASP A 110 11.18 -11.44 13.68
CA ASP A 110 9.94 -11.59 12.93
C ASP A 110 9.04 -10.35 13.11
N PRO A 111 8.76 -9.58 12.04
CA PRO A 111 7.94 -8.37 12.10
C PRO A 111 6.45 -8.65 12.40
N HIS A 112 6.06 -9.93 12.43
CA HIS A 112 4.69 -10.36 12.73
C HIS A 112 4.49 -10.70 14.21
N GLU A 113 5.56 -10.90 14.99
CA GLU A 113 5.47 -11.29 16.41
C GLU A 113 5.41 -10.10 17.35
N ASP A 114 6.27 -9.09 17.13
CA ASP A 114 6.42 -7.94 18.03
C ASP A 114 6.23 -6.59 17.33
N PHE A 115 6.01 -5.54 18.12
CA PHE A 115 5.97 -4.18 17.64
C PHE A 115 7.38 -3.64 17.47
N HIS A 116 7.64 -3.08 16.30
CA HIS A 116 8.87 -2.35 15.98
C HIS A 116 8.55 -0.95 15.50
N THR A 117 9.52 -0.06 15.59
CA THR A 117 9.42 1.28 15.02
C THR A 117 10.08 1.30 13.66
N TYR A 118 9.28 1.59 12.63
CA TYR A 118 9.75 1.75 11.26
C TYR A 118 9.70 3.20 10.87
N ALA A 119 10.74 3.68 10.19
CA ALA A 119 10.79 5.07 9.76
C ALA A 119 11.19 5.21 8.30
N ILE A 120 10.60 6.21 7.65
CA ILE A 120 11.01 6.78 6.38
C ILE A 120 11.55 8.17 6.66
N GLU A 121 12.82 8.44 6.37
CA GLU A 121 13.35 9.79 6.32
C GLU A 121 13.43 10.21 4.86
N TRP A 122 12.66 11.22 4.51
CA TRP A 122 12.61 11.77 3.15
C TRP A 122 13.02 13.23 3.18
N THR A 123 14.13 13.52 2.51
CA THR A 123 14.69 14.86 2.34
C THR A 123 14.78 15.23 0.87
N PRO A 124 15.15 16.46 0.51
CA PRO A 124 15.45 16.78 -0.90
C PRO A 124 16.58 15.94 -1.48
N ASP A 125 17.48 15.43 -0.63
CA ASP A 125 18.74 14.81 -1.06
C ASP A 125 18.72 13.27 -1.00
N HIS A 126 17.82 12.68 -0.22
CA HIS A 126 17.78 11.22 -0.04
C HIS A 126 16.44 10.74 0.54
N VAL A 127 16.23 9.43 0.42
CA VAL A 127 15.25 8.66 1.20
C VAL A 127 16.00 7.58 1.96
N SER A 128 15.76 7.49 3.26
CA SER A 128 16.35 6.47 4.13
C SER A 128 15.27 5.72 4.89
N PHE A 129 15.49 4.43 5.11
CA PHE A 129 14.61 3.55 5.86
C PHE A 129 15.30 3.03 7.10
N PHE A 130 14.57 3.02 8.22
CA PHE A 130 15.10 2.64 9.52
C PHE A 130 14.17 1.64 10.21
N ILE A 131 14.75 0.65 10.89
CA ILE A 131 14.06 -0.25 11.82
C ILE A 131 14.67 0.01 13.20
N ASP A 132 13.86 0.37 14.20
CA ASP A 132 14.29 0.69 15.56
C ASP A 132 15.50 1.64 15.62
N ASP A 133 15.44 2.69 14.78
CA ASP A 133 16.48 3.70 14.55
C ASP A 133 17.76 3.22 13.84
N GLU A 134 17.86 1.95 13.46
CA GLU A 134 18.96 1.44 12.64
C GLU A 134 18.68 1.64 11.15
N LEU A 135 19.65 2.20 10.42
CA LEU A 135 19.55 2.42 8.97
C LEU A 135 19.64 1.09 8.22
N VAL A 136 18.59 0.72 7.49
CA VAL A 136 18.54 -0.51 6.71
C VAL A 136 18.59 -0.30 5.20
N ARG A 137 18.19 0.89 4.71
CA ARG A 137 18.28 1.24 3.29
C ARG A 137 18.53 2.73 3.10
N PHE A 138 19.38 3.08 2.14
CA PHE A 138 19.65 4.46 1.73
C PHE A 138 19.50 4.61 0.21
N VAL A 139 18.70 5.58 -0.20
CA VAL A 139 18.46 5.93 -1.62
C VAL A 139 18.89 7.37 -1.83
N ASN A 140 19.87 7.58 -2.69
CA ASN A 140 20.50 8.89 -2.91
C ASN A 140 19.64 9.86 -3.72
N ASN A 141 20.13 11.08 -3.91
CA ASN A 141 19.46 12.18 -4.57
C ASN A 141 19.05 11.90 -6.03
N PHE A 142 19.73 11.02 -6.75
CA PHE A 142 19.40 10.72 -8.15
C PHE A 142 17.92 10.30 -8.31
N TYR A 143 17.38 9.59 -7.33
CA TYR A 143 15.97 9.21 -7.28
C TYR A 143 15.12 10.18 -6.45
N ALA A 144 15.65 10.63 -5.31
CA ALA A 144 14.95 11.49 -4.36
C ALA A 144 14.49 12.83 -4.95
N ASP A 145 15.29 13.41 -5.86
CA ASP A 145 14.96 14.66 -6.57
C ASP A 145 13.62 14.59 -7.34
N SER A 146 13.21 13.39 -7.74
CA SER A 146 11.95 13.15 -8.45
C SER A 146 10.74 12.94 -7.54
N LEU A 147 10.98 12.84 -6.24
CA LEU A 147 9.95 12.74 -5.18
C LEU A 147 9.73 14.12 -4.56
N TYR A 148 9.07 15.01 -5.24
CA TYR A 148 8.89 16.40 -4.78
C TYR A 148 7.44 16.82 -4.52
N HIS A 149 6.49 15.92 -4.76
CA HIS A 149 5.07 16.20 -4.52
C HIS A 149 4.69 15.95 -3.06
N TYR A 150 3.74 16.73 -2.57
CA TYR A 150 3.10 16.44 -1.29
C TYR A 150 2.38 15.09 -1.35
N GLN A 151 2.48 14.33 -0.26
CA GLN A 151 1.97 12.96 -0.17
C GLN A 151 1.15 12.78 1.12
N LYS A 152 0.15 11.92 1.08
CA LYS A 152 -0.58 11.46 2.26
C LYS A 152 0.21 10.38 2.97
N ILE A 153 0.05 10.27 4.28
CA ILE A 153 0.48 9.10 5.05
C ILE A 153 -0.65 8.09 4.98
N MET A 154 -0.31 6.87 4.61
CA MET A 154 -1.28 5.80 4.41
C MET A 154 -0.80 4.52 5.08
N MET A 155 -1.75 3.70 5.50
CA MET A 155 -1.52 2.35 6.01
C MET A 155 -2.68 1.46 5.62
N ASN A 156 -2.37 0.23 5.29
CA ASN A 156 -3.40 -0.73 4.89
C ASN A 156 -3.03 -2.17 5.24
N ILE A 157 -4.02 -3.03 5.15
CA ILE A 157 -3.91 -4.48 5.09
C ILE A 157 -4.82 -4.97 3.98
N TRP A 158 -4.30 -5.79 3.07
CA TRP A 158 -5.05 -6.28 1.93
C TRP A 158 -4.49 -7.58 1.36
N GLN A 159 -5.22 -8.18 0.43
CA GLN A 159 -4.84 -9.38 -0.28
C GLN A 159 -4.50 -9.03 -1.74
N PRO A 160 -3.21 -8.91 -2.10
CA PRO A 160 -2.76 -8.80 -3.49
C PRO A 160 -3.09 -10.04 -4.30
N THR A 161 -3.23 -9.87 -5.63
CA THR A 161 -3.46 -10.99 -6.55
C THR A 161 -2.18 -11.52 -7.21
N TYR A 162 -1.04 -10.92 -6.91
CA TYR A 162 0.27 -11.30 -7.46
C TYR A 162 0.92 -12.37 -6.59
N VAL A 163 0.67 -13.64 -6.91
CA VAL A 163 1.11 -14.81 -6.13
C VAL A 163 2.64 -14.90 -6.02
N ASP A 164 3.36 -14.51 -7.09
CA ASP A 164 4.83 -14.52 -7.09
C ASP A 164 5.44 -13.50 -6.12
N TRP A 165 4.65 -12.52 -5.67
CA TRP A 165 5.07 -11.48 -4.73
C TRP A 165 4.73 -11.87 -3.28
N VAL A 166 3.46 -12.13 -3.00
CA VAL A 166 2.95 -12.30 -1.63
C VAL A 166 2.65 -13.76 -1.25
N GLY A 167 2.86 -14.70 -2.17
CA GLY A 167 2.47 -16.10 -2.02
C GLY A 167 0.98 -16.34 -2.31
N GLU A 168 0.59 -17.61 -2.33
CA GLU A 168 -0.82 -17.98 -2.46
C GLU A 168 -1.60 -17.61 -1.20
N PHE A 169 -2.80 -17.06 -1.41
CA PHE A 169 -3.63 -16.64 -0.30
C PHE A 169 -4.30 -17.85 0.38
N ASP A 170 -4.04 -18.01 1.67
CA ASP A 170 -4.71 -18.98 2.52
C ASP A 170 -5.88 -18.33 3.26
N SER A 171 -7.11 -18.68 2.90
CA SER A 171 -8.31 -18.15 3.53
C SER A 171 -8.56 -18.66 4.94
N ASP A 172 -7.94 -19.75 5.34
CA ASP A 172 -8.17 -20.38 6.64
C ASP A 172 -7.52 -19.60 7.80
N ILE A 173 -6.60 -18.67 7.46
CA ILE A 173 -5.99 -17.77 8.46
C ILE A 173 -6.90 -16.61 8.88
N LEU A 174 -8.01 -16.39 8.17
CA LEU A 174 -8.89 -15.25 8.45
C LEU A 174 -9.74 -15.42 9.74
N PRO A 175 -9.97 -14.34 10.47
CA PRO A 175 -9.49 -12.97 10.24
C PRO A 175 -8.03 -12.79 10.67
N VAL A 176 -7.27 -12.00 9.91
CA VAL A 176 -5.88 -11.65 10.18
C VAL A 176 -5.74 -10.14 10.40
N TYR A 177 -4.78 -9.71 11.22
CA TYR A 177 -4.69 -8.34 11.72
C TYR A 177 -3.27 -7.80 11.60
N ALA A 178 -3.15 -6.56 11.12
CA ALA A 178 -2.00 -5.69 11.36
C ALA A 178 -2.37 -4.68 12.47
N PHE A 179 -1.41 -4.34 13.31
CA PHE A 179 -1.60 -3.45 14.45
C PHE A 179 -0.70 -2.23 14.30
N TYR A 180 -1.30 -1.04 14.39
CA TYR A 180 -0.60 0.25 14.33
C TYR A 180 -0.86 0.97 15.65
N ASP A 181 0.17 1.12 16.49
CA ASP A 181 0.04 1.74 17.82
C ASP A 181 0.03 3.27 17.69
N TRP A 182 1.03 3.82 17.01
CA TRP A 182 1.10 5.25 16.74
C TRP A 182 1.83 5.55 15.42
N VAL A 183 1.54 6.74 14.88
CA VAL A 183 2.25 7.35 13.74
C VAL A 183 2.70 8.74 14.15
N LYS A 184 3.94 9.11 13.79
CA LYS A 184 4.52 10.44 14.01
C LYS A 184 5.10 10.99 12.73
N TYR A 185 5.01 12.30 12.58
CA TYR A 185 5.65 13.04 11.51
C TYR A 185 6.48 14.18 12.09
N TYR A 186 7.72 14.27 11.67
CA TYR A 186 8.64 15.36 11.98
C TYR A 186 9.02 16.07 10.69
N ALA A 187 8.64 17.34 10.57
CA ALA A 187 8.90 18.09 9.36
C ALA A 187 10.41 18.35 9.18
N TYR A 188 10.88 18.23 7.95
CA TYR A 188 12.25 18.58 7.60
C TYR A 188 12.52 20.08 7.82
N VAL A 189 13.62 20.39 8.53
CA VAL A 189 14.09 21.75 8.75
C VAL A 189 15.46 21.90 8.08
N PRO A 190 15.58 22.69 7.00
CA PRO A 190 16.85 22.87 6.32
C PRO A 190 17.93 23.42 7.27
N GLY A 191 19.12 22.80 7.28
CA GLY A 191 20.25 23.23 8.08
C GLY A 191 20.24 22.78 9.55
N SER A 192 19.22 22.07 10.01
CA SER A 192 19.28 21.32 11.26
C SER A 192 20.03 20.01 10.96
N GLY A 193 21.36 20.04 10.91
CA GLY A 193 22.11 18.80 10.75
C GLY A 193 21.76 17.82 11.85
N ASN A 194 21.27 16.66 11.46
CA ASN A 194 21.27 15.47 12.29
C ASN A 194 22.56 14.71 12.04
#